data_e9b3ed70e12a04f66708bdcb4eb479ea
#
_entry.id   e9b3ed70e12a04f66708bdcb4eb479ea
#
_cell.length_a   1.000
_cell.length_b   1.000
_cell.length_c   1.000
_cell.angle_alpha   90.00
_cell.angle_beta   90.00
_cell.angle_gamma   90.00
#
_symmetry.space_group_name_H-M   'P 1'
#
loop_
_entity.id
_entity.type
_entity.pdbx_description
1 polymer ?
#
loop_
_entity_poly.entity_id
_entity_poly.type
_entity_poly.pdbx_seq_one_letter_code
_entity_poly.pdbx_strand_id
1 'polypeptide(L)'
;MYQTMPYEEQLKMKQAQVKEILDRAVLGEYEYENIYGSPQEFHYRNKMEFSFGDAEKDGPLTLGLHKKGSTYDVLTAGDCQLVHQDMTKILTCVWEYFRDRKVSYYKKMQHMGYLRHLLLRREQPPGKFWCI
;
A
#
# COMPACT_ATOMS: atom_id res chain seq x y z
N MET A 1 -0.58 -2.79 10.75
CA MET A 1 -1.19 -3.44 11.92
C MET A 1 -0.33 -4.60 12.42
N TYR A 2 0.27 -5.41 11.56
CA TYR A 2 1.11 -6.56 11.94
C TYR A 2 2.61 -6.34 11.76
N GLN A 3 3.02 -5.18 11.29
CA GLN A 3 4.41 -4.87 10.92
C GLN A 3 5.43 -5.01 12.07
N THR A 4 4.98 -4.86 13.32
CA THR A 4 5.80 -5.01 14.52
C THR A 4 5.79 -6.43 15.09
N MET A 5 4.97 -7.33 14.53
CA MET A 5 4.86 -8.72 14.94
C MET A 5 5.84 -9.56 14.12
N PRO A 6 6.63 -10.46 14.73
CA PRO A 6 7.47 -11.40 13.98
C PRO A 6 6.66 -12.18 12.95
N TYR A 7 7.23 -12.43 11.78
CA TYR A 7 6.49 -13.01 10.66
C TYR A 7 5.92 -14.40 10.96
N GLU A 8 6.67 -15.21 11.68
CA GLU A 8 6.19 -16.54 12.13
C GLU A 8 4.95 -16.45 13.01
N GLU A 9 4.89 -15.46 13.90
CA GLU A 9 3.71 -15.22 14.75
C GLU A 9 2.52 -14.73 13.92
N GLN A 10 2.76 -13.94 12.86
CA GLN A 10 1.71 -13.56 11.91
C GLN A 10 1.13 -14.79 11.21
N LEU A 11 1.98 -15.75 10.79
CA LEU A 11 1.53 -16.98 10.15
C LEU A 11 0.69 -17.83 11.10
N LYS A 12 1.18 -18.07 12.33
CA LYS A 12 0.44 -18.83 13.35
C LYS A 12 -0.93 -18.22 13.63
N MET A 13 -0.98 -16.90 13.81
CA MET A 13 -2.23 -16.19 14.07
C MET A 13 -3.21 -16.33 12.88
N LYS A 14 -2.75 -16.14 11.65
CA LYS A 14 -3.59 -16.26 10.44
C LYS A 14 -4.07 -17.69 10.25
N GLN A 15 -3.22 -18.68 10.50
CA GLN A 15 -3.57 -20.08 10.46
C GLN A 15 -4.70 -20.40 11.45
N ALA A 16 -4.56 -19.94 12.71
CA ALA A 16 -5.59 -20.13 13.74
C ALA A 16 -6.92 -19.48 13.34
N GLN A 17 -6.89 -18.25 12.80
CA GLN A 17 -8.09 -17.55 12.34
C GLN A 17 -8.80 -18.29 11.19
N VAL A 18 -8.04 -18.75 10.20
CA VAL A 18 -8.61 -19.48 9.06
C VAL A 18 -9.20 -20.81 9.53
N LYS A 19 -8.47 -21.55 10.39
CA LYS A 19 -8.95 -22.79 10.95
C LYS A 19 -10.25 -22.61 11.75
N GLU A 20 -10.32 -21.58 12.58
CA GLU A 20 -11.55 -21.28 13.34
C GLU A 20 -12.75 -20.98 12.42
N ILE A 21 -12.53 -20.26 11.30
CA ILE A 21 -13.59 -20.01 10.31
C ILE A 21 -14.04 -21.30 9.66
N LEU A 22 -13.10 -22.17 9.25
CA LEU A 22 -13.40 -23.45 8.63
C LEU A 22 -14.14 -24.39 9.59
N ASP A 23 -13.69 -24.50 10.84
CA ASP A 23 -14.32 -25.33 11.86
C ASP A 23 -15.79 -24.93 12.11
N ARG A 24 -16.15 -23.65 11.91
CA ARG A 24 -17.51 -23.14 12.02
C ARG A 24 -18.35 -23.31 10.76
N ALA A 25 -17.72 -23.22 9.60
CA ALA A 25 -18.42 -23.16 8.31
C ALA A 25 -18.59 -24.54 7.63
N VAL A 26 -17.66 -25.47 7.85
CA VAL A 26 -17.63 -26.78 7.22
C VAL A 26 -18.35 -27.79 8.10
N LEU A 27 -19.44 -28.36 7.59
CA LEU A 27 -20.16 -29.45 8.22
C LEU A 27 -19.55 -30.78 7.77
N GLY A 28 -18.70 -31.37 8.61
CA GLY A 28 -18.03 -32.63 8.34
C GLY A 28 -16.53 -32.60 8.56
N GLU A 29 -15.87 -33.70 8.27
CA GLU A 29 -14.41 -33.81 8.36
C GLU A 29 -13.75 -33.09 7.19
N TYR A 30 -12.67 -32.36 7.45
CA TYR A 30 -11.81 -31.75 6.42
C TYR A 30 -10.34 -31.86 6.84
N GLU A 31 -9.46 -31.92 5.88
CA GLU A 31 -8.02 -31.88 6.10
C GLU A 31 -7.50 -30.45 5.94
N TYR A 32 -6.83 -29.95 6.97
CA TYR A 32 -6.14 -28.67 6.91
C TYR A 32 -4.65 -28.92 6.69
N GLU A 33 -4.17 -28.77 5.45
CA GLU A 33 -2.79 -29.07 5.10
C GLU A 33 -1.79 -28.16 5.81
N ASN A 34 -1.74 -26.88 5.45
CA ASN A 34 -0.76 -25.95 6.02
C ASN A 34 -1.04 -24.49 5.62
N ILE A 35 -0.24 -23.57 6.18
CA ILE A 35 -0.07 -22.20 5.72
C ILE A 35 1.31 -22.01 5.10
N TYR A 36 1.36 -21.52 3.86
CA TYR A 36 2.61 -21.23 3.18
C TYR A 36 2.99 -19.77 3.41
N GLY A 37 4.17 -19.55 3.99
CA GLY A 37 4.74 -18.22 4.16
C GLY A 37 5.24 -17.64 2.83
N SER A 38 5.24 -16.32 2.74
CA SER A 38 5.92 -15.63 1.64
C SER A 38 7.44 -15.79 1.78
N PRO A 39 8.17 -16.07 0.69
CA PRO A 39 9.63 -16.10 0.72
C PRO A 39 10.25 -14.73 1.00
N GLN A 40 9.47 -13.65 0.85
CA GLN A 40 9.86 -12.28 1.16
C GLN A 40 8.82 -11.62 2.06
N GLU A 41 9.24 -11.11 3.19
CA GLU A 41 8.38 -10.40 4.13
C GLU A 41 8.13 -8.94 3.70
N PHE A 42 9.11 -8.33 3.03
CA PHE A 42 9.09 -6.95 2.56
C PHE A 42 9.35 -6.88 1.06
N HIS A 43 9.04 -5.74 0.46
CA HIS A 43 9.30 -5.45 -0.97
C HIS A 43 8.66 -6.43 -1.96
N TYR A 44 7.65 -7.18 -1.52
CA TYR A 44 6.97 -8.19 -2.34
C TYR A 44 5.92 -7.61 -3.30
N ARG A 45 5.53 -6.36 -3.08
CA ARG A 45 4.45 -5.74 -3.84
C ARG A 45 4.95 -5.14 -5.14
N ASN A 46 4.41 -5.61 -6.27
CA ASN A 46 4.82 -5.19 -7.61
C ASN A 46 3.87 -4.15 -8.26
N LYS A 47 2.74 -3.86 -7.62
CA LYS A 47 1.80 -2.80 -8.02
C LYS A 47 1.39 -1.99 -6.80
N MET A 48 1.45 -0.66 -6.93
CA MET A 48 0.94 0.25 -5.92
C MET A 48 0.31 1.48 -6.57
N GLU A 49 -0.80 1.90 -6.01
CA GLU A 49 -1.45 3.16 -6.32
C GLU A 49 -1.29 4.10 -5.13
N PHE A 50 -0.62 5.21 -5.37
CA PHE A 50 -0.43 6.27 -4.39
C PHE A 50 -1.36 7.42 -4.71
N SER A 51 -1.92 8.07 -3.69
CA SER A 51 -2.81 9.22 -3.84
C SER A 51 -2.06 10.52 -3.64
N PHE A 52 -2.37 11.52 -4.45
CA PHE A 52 -2.03 12.90 -4.16
C PHE A 52 -3.07 13.49 -3.20
N GLY A 53 -2.62 14.28 -2.25
CA GLY A 53 -3.48 14.90 -1.25
C GLY A 53 -2.73 15.80 -0.29
N ASP A 54 -3.28 15.94 0.90
CA ASP A 54 -2.66 16.61 2.05
C ASP A 54 -2.75 15.70 3.28
N ALA A 55 -1.84 15.87 4.23
CA ALA A 55 -1.85 15.13 5.49
C ALA A 55 -2.83 15.73 6.51
N GLU A 56 -3.17 17.00 6.33
CA GLU A 56 -4.12 17.80 7.09
C GLU A 56 -4.77 18.83 6.14
N LYS A 57 -6.00 19.19 6.44
CA LYS A 57 -6.80 20.07 5.59
C LYS A 57 -6.05 21.34 5.16
N ASP A 58 -5.96 21.55 3.86
CA ASP A 58 -5.28 22.65 3.20
C ASP A 58 -3.75 22.74 3.51
N GLY A 59 -3.18 21.60 3.90
CA GLY A 59 -1.73 21.44 4.12
C GLY A 59 -0.93 21.33 2.82
N PRO A 60 0.39 21.12 2.94
CA PRO A 60 1.26 20.95 1.77
C PRO A 60 0.93 19.69 1.01
N LEU A 61 1.24 19.69 -0.30
CA LEU A 61 1.07 18.52 -1.16
C LEU A 61 1.83 17.31 -0.59
N THR A 62 1.12 16.20 -0.41
CA THR A 62 1.67 14.88 -0.11
C THR A 62 1.40 13.90 -1.23
N LEU A 63 2.20 12.84 -1.30
CA LEU A 63 1.99 11.71 -2.20
C LEU A 63 2.24 10.42 -1.44
N GLY A 64 1.21 9.59 -1.30
CA GLY A 64 1.33 8.36 -0.53
C GLY A 64 0.02 7.62 -0.32
N LEU A 65 -0.21 7.18 0.90
CA LEU A 65 -1.36 6.35 1.26
C LEU A 65 -2.31 7.09 2.19
N HIS A 66 -3.60 6.78 2.08
CA HIS A 66 -4.59 7.33 3.00
C HIS A 66 -4.31 6.88 4.45
N LYS A 67 -4.43 7.81 5.36
CA LYS A 67 -4.35 7.56 6.80
C LYS A 67 -5.47 6.60 7.21
N LYS A 68 -5.16 5.63 8.04
CA LYS A 68 -6.17 4.69 8.57
C LYS A 68 -7.28 5.46 9.31
N GLY A 69 -8.52 5.22 8.90
CA GLY A 69 -9.70 5.88 9.48
C GLY A 69 -9.99 7.26 8.89
N SER A 70 -9.19 7.74 7.93
CA SER A 70 -9.48 8.96 7.18
C SER A 70 -9.61 8.66 5.69
N THR A 71 -10.59 9.33 5.05
CA THR A 71 -10.81 9.22 3.60
C THR A 71 -10.05 10.31 2.83
N TYR A 72 -9.62 11.34 3.52
CA TYR A 72 -9.05 12.56 2.92
C TYR A 72 -7.55 12.68 3.16
N ASP A 73 -7.10 12.39 4.39
CA ASP A 73 -5.72 12.59 4.78
C ASP A 73 -4.79 11.59 4.06
N VAL A 74 -3.79 12.10 3.36
CA VAL A 74 -2.78 11.33 2.64
C VAL A 74 -1.43 11.51 3.32
N LEU A 75 -0.86 10.40 3.81
CA LEU A 75 0.46 10.37 4.42
C LEU A 75 1.51 10.02 3.38
N THR A 76 2.63 10.71 3.42
CA THR A 76 3.80 10.41 2.57
C THR A 76 4.25 8.95 2.75
N ALA A 77 4.51 8.26 1.64
CA ALA A 77 4.88 6.84 1.64
C ALA A 77 6.30 6.57 1.11
N GLY A 78 7.22 7.53 1.28
CA GLY A 78 8.62 7.40 0.85
C GLY A 78 9.37 6.23 1.51
N ASP A 79 8.99 5.84 2.72
CA ASP A 79 9.60 4.74 3.48
C ASP A 79 8.76 3.44 3.45
N CYS A 80 7.91 3.28 2.43
CA CYS A 80 7.05 2.12 2.32
C CYS A 80 7.87 0.83 2.08
N GLN A 81 7.86 -0.07 3.05
CA GLN A 81 8.57 -1.34 2.99
C GLN A 81 7.83 -2.43 2.19
N LEU A 82 6.60 -2.20 1.77
CA LEU A 82 5.82 -3.18 1.00
C LEU A 82 6.23 -3.24 -0.47
N VAL A 83 6.68 -2.12 -1.02
CA VAL A 83 7.10 -1.98 -2.41
C VAL A 83 8.62 -1.97 -2.54
N HIS A 84 9.11 -2.30 -3.74
CA HIS A 84 10.54 -2.21 -4.03
C HIS A 84 11.05 -0.76 -3.92
N GLN A 85 12.30 -0.59 -3.47
CA GLN A 85 12.91 0.74 -3.25
C GLN A 85 12.87 1.65 -4.48
N ASP A 86 12.92 1.09 -5.70
CA ASP A 86 12.80 1.89 -6.91
C ASP A 86 11.45 2.58 -7.03
N MET A 87 10.38 1.95 -6.54
CA MET A 87 9.04 2.56 -6.52
C MET A 87 8.98 3.75 -5.56
N THR A 88 9.63 3.67 -4.41
CA THR A 88 9.70 4.78 -3.46
C THR A 88 10.58 5.93 -3.98
N LYS A 89 11.65 5.62 -4.73
CA LYS A 89 12.46 6.65 -5.42
C LYS A 89 11.65 7.38 -6.50
N ILE A 90 10.90 6.63 -7.33
CA ILE A 90 10.01 7.21 -8.34
C ILE A 90 8.94 8.08 -7.66
N LEU A 91 8.32 7.58 -6.60
CA LEU A 91 7.33 8.33 -5.83
C LEU A 91 7.91 9.67 -5.34
N THR A 92 9.08 9.65 -4.73
CA THR A 92 9.75 10.86 -4.22
C THR A 92 10.05 11.85 -5.35
N CYS A 93 10.61 11.38 -6.46
CA CYS A 93 10.91 12.21 -7.62
C CYS A 93 9.63 12.88 -8.20
N VAL A 94 8.55 12.11 -8.34
CA VAL A 94 7.26 12.62 -8.83
C VAL A 94 6.65 13.62 -7.85
N TRP A 95 6.70 13.32 -6.56
CA TRP A 95 6.22 14.23 -5.52
C TRP A 95 6.96 15.57 -5.54
N GLU A 96 8.29 15.56 -5.56
CA GLU A 96 9.12 16.76 -5.61
C GLU A 96 8.81 17.58 -6.87
N TYR A 97 8.72 16.94 -8.02
CA TYR A 97 8.39 17.60 -9.28
C TYR A 97 7.10 18.39 -9.24
N PHE A 98 6.02 17.81 -8.71
CA PHE A 98 4.71 18.48 -8.65
C PHE A 98 4.58 19.45 -7.50
N ARG A 99 5.23 19.18 -6.35
CA ARG A 99 5.32 20.09 -5.22
C ARG A 99 5.96 21.42 -5.64
N ASP A 100 7.10 21.36 -6.31
CA ASP A 100 7.86 22.54 -6.71
C ASP A 100 7.13 23.39 -7.76
N ARG A 101 6.28 22.76 -8.56
CA ARG A 101 5.41 23.43 -9.54
C ARG A 101 4.07 23.86 -8.99
N LYS A 102 3.79 23.58 -7.72
CA LYS A 102 2.53 23.93 -7.05
C LYS A 102 1.29 23.44 -7.79
N VAL A 103 1.36 22.27 -8.42
CA VAL A 103 0.24 21.68 -9.14
C VAL A 103 -0.81 21.21 -8.12
N SER A 104 -2.07 21.60 -8.34
CA SER A 104 -3.15 21.25 -7.41
C SER A 104 -3.52 19.77 -7.50
N TYR A 105 -3.78 19.14 -6.34
CA TYR A 105 -4.38 17.81 -6.28
C TYR A 105 -5.92 17.89 -6.27
N TYR A 106 -6.57 16.80 -6.67
CA TYR A 106 -8.02 16.73 -6.76
C TYR A 106 -8.69 16.64 -5.40
N LYS A 107 -9.45 17.67 -5.06
CA LYS A 107 -10.26 17.74 -3.83
C LYS A 107 -11.66 17.17 -4.10
N LYS A 108 -11.96 16.00 -3.54
CA LYS A 108 -13.22 15.25 -3.77
C LYS A 108 -14.49 16.09 -3.49
N MET A 109 -14.50 16.87 -2.41
CA MET A 109 -15.67 17.66 -2.03
C MET A 109 -15.91 18.88 -2.92
N GLN A 110 -14.87 19.38 -3.56
CA GLN A 110 -14.95 20.57 -4.43
C GLN A 110 -14.98 20.20 -5.91
N HIS A 111 -14.72 18.93 -6.25
CA HIS A 111 -14.56 18.43 -7.63
C HIS A 111 -13.54 19.24 -8.45
N MET A 112 -12.52 19.79 -7.80
CA MET A 112 -11.49 20.63 -8.39
C MET A 112 -10.09 20.09 -8.12
N GLY A 113 -9.15 20.35 -9.03
CA GLY A 113 -7.76 19.93 -8.93
C GLY A 113 -7.36 18.95 -10.03
N TYR A 114 -6.07 18.83 -10.25
CA TYR A 114 -5.51 18.07 -11.39
C TYR A 114 -5.00 16.69 -10.98
N LEU A 115 -4.10 16.63 -9.99
CA LEU A 115 -3.44 15.39 -9.59
C LEU A 115 -4.37 14.49 -8.80
N ARG A 116 -4.42 13.20 -9.13
CA ARG A 116 -5.25 12.21 -8.44
C ARG A 116 -4.42 11.08 -7.85
N HIS A 117 -3.83 10.26 -8.69
CA HIS A 117 -3.11 9.07 -8.30
C HIS A 117 -1.82 8.92 -9.09
N LEU A 118 -0.85 8.26 -8.49
CA LEU A 118 0.34 7.73 -9.13
C LEU A 118 0.25 6.20 -9.07
N LEU A 119 0.03 5.57 -10.21
CA LEU A 119 0.03 4.12 -10.32
C LEU A 119 1.40 3.64 -10.79
N LEU A 120 2.06 2.84 -9.96
CA LEU A 120 3.33 2.21 -10.30
C LEU A 120 3.16 0.70 -10.41
N ARG A 121 3.73 0.12 -11.47
CA ARG A 121 3.87 -1.32 -11.64
C ARG A 121 5.31 -1.66 -11.94
N ARG A 122 5.80 -2.73 -11.34
CA ARG A 122 7.13 -3.29 -11.58
C ARG A 122 6.99 -4.70 -12.14
N GLU A 123 7.67 -4.96 -13.25
CA GLU A 123 7.76 -6.29 -13.83
C GLU A 123 8.81 -7.14 -13.08
N GLN A 124 8.57 -8.44 -12.97
CA GLN A 124 9.54 -9.40 -12.44
C GLN A 124 9.79 -10.51 -13.47
N PRO A 125 11.02 -10.96 -13.61
CA PRO A 125 12.32 -10.47 -13.15
C PRO A 125 12.85 -9.25 -13.94
N PRO A 126 13.98 -8.67 -13.53
CA PRO A 126 14.23 -7.25 -13.44
C PRO A 126 13.96 -6.51 -14.73
N GLY A 127 13.14 -5.55 -14.66
CA GLY A 127 12.96 -4.86 -15.82
C GLY A 127 12.23 -3.57 -15.80
N LYS A 128 11.05 -3.54 -16.31
CA LYS A 128 10.38 -2.31 -16.69
C LYS A 128 9.47 -1.81 -15.58
N PHE A 129 9.40 -0.48 -15.46
CA PHE A 129 8.40 0.20 -14.66
C PHE A 129 7.33 0.79 -15.57
N TRP A 130 6.08 0.69 -15.14
CA TRP A 130 4.96 1.40 -15.71
C TRP A 130 4.50 2.46 -14.72
N CYS A 131 4.52 3.72 -15.15
CA CYS A 131 4.08 4.88 -14.39
C CYS A 131 2.90 5.50 -15.13
N ILE A 132 1.77 5.63 -14.45
CA ILE A 132 0.54 6.23 -14.97
C ILE A 132 0.03 7.25 -13.97
#